data_607b1b1ed8f128f476d775fe26246284
#
_entry.id   607b1b1ed8f128f476d775fe26246284
#
_cell.length_a   1.000
_cell.length_b   1.000
_cell.length_c   1.000
_cell.angle_alpha   90.00
_cell.angle_beta   90.00
_cell.angle_gamma   90.00
#
_symmetry.space_group_name_H-M   'P 1'
#
loop_
_entity.id
_entity.type
_entity.pdbx_description
1 polymer ?
#
loop_
_entity_poly.entity_id
_entity_poly.type
_entity_poly.pdbx_seq_one_letter_code
_entity_poly.pdbx_strand_id
1 'polypeptide(L)'
;MQSRITTPFVAYAVVMSHIVDDAYADPATGADDTSVAEQRALGERLQRLRTERKWSLTELAEESGVSRAMINRVERGVSSPTATILGRLSGAFGLTISQLLDDALEHEVPRVTDPDEARGVQRGATADSWTDPDTGYRRRPVSSAAFPADVTEVRLPAGREVAYPASAYAFLRHCIWVVDGVLEVVVGGEPTRLAAGDRIEFGDPADVVYRNPGEDPTRYLVVVVRAP
;
A
#
# COMPACT_ATOMS: atom_id res chain seq x y z
N MET A 1 25.15 45.49 7.32
CA MET A 1 24.23 45.18 8.44
C MET A 1 23.27 44.15 7.91
N GLN A 2 23.69 42.88 7.94
CA GLN A 2 22.92 41.75 7.41
C GLN A 2 22.29 40.96 8.58
N SER A 3 21.00 41.03 8.69
CA SER A 3 20.23 40.30 9.69
C SER A 3 20.00 38.85 9.21
N ARG A 4 20.65 37.90 9.88
CA ARG A 4 20.39 36.46 9.69
C ARG A 4 19.09 36.11 10.40
N ILE A 5 18.08 35.74 9.64
CA ILE A 5 16.88 35.10 10.17
C ILE A 5 17.20 33.62 10.28
N THR A 6 17.46 33.14 11.49
CA THR A 6 17.60 31.72 11.81
C THR A 6 16.21 31.22 12.22
N THR A 7 15.55 30.49 11.34
CA THR A 7 14.27 29.84 11.62
C THR A 7 14.51 28.57 12.44
N PRO A 8 13.79 28.31 13.52
CA PRO A 8 13.98 27.12 14.33
C PRO A 8 13.23 25.93 13.71
N PHE A 9 13.87 25.25 12.78
CA PHE A 9 13.31 24.03 12.15
C PHE A 9 13.54 22.76 12.99
N VAL A 10 14.35 22.82 14.02
CA VAL A 10 14.76 21.66 14.83
C VAL A 10 13.76 21.31 15.93
N ALA A 11 12.91 22.24 16.36
CA ALA A 11 11.96 21.97 17.44
C ALA A 11 10.70 21.20 17.01
N TYR A 12 10.38 21.18 15.71
CA TYR A 12 9.16 20.50 15.20
C TYR A 12 9.35 18.98 15.02
N ALA A 13 10.55 18.53 14.77
CA ALA A 13 10.85 17.12 14.55
C ALA A 13 10.77 16.28 15.86
N VAL A 14 11.13 16.86 16.99
CA VAL A 14 11.16 16.15 18.30
C VAL A 14 9.78 16.00 18.92
N VAL A 15 8.85 16.93 18.65
CA VAL A 15 7.47 16.85 19.21
C VAL A 15 6.62 15.82 18.46
N MET A 16 6.89 15.57 17.18
CA MET A 16 6.11 14.61 16.38
C MET A 16 6.53 13.16 16.61
N SER A 17 7.75 12.87 17.05
CA SER A 17 8.18 11.50 17.33
C SER A 17 7.52 10.90 18.59
N HIS A 18 7.14 11.72 19.57
CA HIS A 18 6.53 11.24 20.82
C HIS A 18 5.00 11.09 20.75
N ILE A 19 4.32 11.71 19.78
CA ILE A 19 2.86 11.62 19.64
C ILE A 19 2.42 10.36 18.89
N VAL A 20 3.31 9.72 18.15
CA VAL A 20 2.98 8.59 17.25
C VAL A 20 3.22 7.23 17.90
N ASP A 21 4.04 7.14 18.96
CA ASP A 21 4.37 5.86 19.60
C ASP A 21 3.27 5.28 20.50
N ASP A 22 2.33 6.11 20.98
CA ASP A 22 1.32 5.66 21.96
C ASP A 22 -0.01 5.18 21.35
N ALA A 23 -0.18 5.29 20.01
CA ALA A 23 -1.42 4.90 19.32
C ALA A 23 -1.34 3.51 18.64
N TYR A 24 -0.25 2.78 18.78
CA TYR A 24 -0.06 1.49 18.13
C TYR A 24 0.15 0.35 19.13
N ALA A 25 -0.89 0.06 19.92
CA ALA A 25 -1.01 -1.25 20.55
C ALA A 25 -1.29 -2.28 19.43
N ASP A 26 -0.42 -3.26 19.28
CA ASP A 26 -0.59 -4.40 18.36
C ASP A 26 -1.83 -5.21 18.78
N PRO A 27 -2.93 -5.25 17.99
CA PRO A 27 -4.07 -6.09 18.30
C PRO A 27 -3.81 -7.52 17.81
N ALA A 28 -2.91 -8.23 18.46
CA ALA A 28 -2.75 -9.66 18.27
C ALA A 28 -3.75 -10.43 19.13
N THR A 29 -5.05 -10.36 18.82
CA THR A 29 -6.05 -11.37 19.26
C THR A 29 -7.41 -11.05 18.60
N GLY A 30 -7.67 -11.62 17.45
CA GLY A 30 -8.90 -11.51 16.67
C GLY A 30 -8.69 -11.79 15.17
N ALA A 31 -7.51 -12.27 14.80
CA ALA A 31 -7.01 -12.23 13.43
C ALA A 31 -7.62 -13.25 12.46
N ASP A 32 -8.24 -14.34 12.91
CA ASP A 32 -8.60 -15.44 12.00
C ASP A 32 -9.90 -15.17 11.22
N ASP A 33 -10.92 -14.62 11.82
CA ASP A 33 -12.22 -14.43 11.14
C ASP A 33 -12.24 -13.21 10.22
N THR A 34 -11.57 -12.12 10.60
CA THR A 34 -11.46 -10.91 9.79
C THR A 34 -10.60 -11.14 8.55
N SER A 35 -9.49 -11.87 8.69
CA SER A 35 -8.59 -12.17 7.57
C SER A 35 -9.25 -13.06 6.51
N VAL A 36 -10.10 -13.99 6.90
CA VAL A 36 -10.85 -14.86 5.98
C VAL A 36 -11.91 -14.06 5.22
N ALA A 37 -12.60 -13.13 5.88
CA ALA A 37 -13.58 -12.26 5.25
C ALA A 37 -12.92 -11.32 4.21
N GLU A 38 -11.78 -10.71 4.57
CA GLU A 38 -11.00 -9.86 3.66
C GLU A 38 -10.48 -10.62 2.44
N GLN A 39 -9.96 -11.84 2.63
CA GLN A 39 -9.51 -12.68 1.52
C GLN A 39 -10.65 -13.03 0.57
N ARG A 40 -11.84 -13.30 1.11
CA ARG A 40 -13.02 -13.60 0.32
C ARG A 40 -13.50 -12.38 -0.46
N ALA A 41 -13.57 -11.21 0.18
CA ALA A 41 -13.95 -9.94 -0.46
C ALA A 41 -13.00 -9.59 -1.62
N LEU A 42 -11.69 -9.71 -1.41
CA LEU A 42 -10.70 -9.53 -2.47
C LEU A 42 -10.89 -10.52 -3.62
N GLY A 43 -11.15 -11.79 -3.31
CA GLY A 43 -11.40 -12.83 -4.32
C GLY A 43 -12.61 -12.53 -5.17
N GLU A 44 -13.74 -12.18 -4.56
CA GLU A 44 -14.98 -11.79 -5.23
C GLU A 44 -14.78 -10.54 -6.10
N ARG A 45 -14.03 -9.57 -5.62
CA ARG A 45 -13.67 -8.37 -6.39
C ARG A 45 -12.85 -8.71 -7.64
N LEU A 46 -11.79 -9.50 -7.50
CA LEU A 46 -10.98 -9.94 -8.64
C LEU A 46 -11.82 -10.66 -9.69
N GLN A 47 -12.71 -11.55 -9.26
CA GLN A 47 -13.61 -12.25 -10.15
C GLN A 47 -14.55 -11.28 -10.88
N ARG A 48 -15.13 -10.28 -10.19
CA ARG A 48 -15.96 -9.24 -10.82
C ARG A 48 -15.17 -8.48 -11.87
N LEU A 49 -14.02 -7.91 -11.52
CA LEU A 49 -13.16 -7.14 -12.43
C LEU A 49 -12.78 -7.94 -13.69
N ARG A 50 -12.46 -9.22 -13.52
CA ARG A 50 -12.16 -10.11 -14.64
C ARG A 50 -13.37 -10.34 -15.53
N THR A 51 -14.53 -10.63 -14.94
CA THR A 51 -15.75 -10.91 -15.70
C THR A 51 -16.31 -9.69 -16.42
N GLU A 52 -16.19 -8.51 -15.83
CA GLU A 52 -16.53 -7.22 -16.48
C GLU A 52 -15.70 -6.98 -17.75
N ARG A 53 -14.41 -7.36 -17.71
CA ARG A 53 -13.54 -7.34 -18.89
C ARG A 53 -13.75 -8.52 -19.85
N LYS A 54 -14.67 -9.42 -19.50
CA LYS A 54 -14.95 -10.66 -20.26
C LYS A 54 -13.70 -11.55 -20.41
N TRP A 55 -12.79 -11.49 -19.45
CA TRP A 55 -11.58 -12.30 -19.44
C TRP A 55 -11.83 -13.67 -18.81
N SER A 56 -11.29 -14.70 -19.45
CA SER A 56 -11.09 -16.01 -18.84
C SER A 56 -9.96 -15.96 -17.80
N LEU A 57 -9.84 -16.99 -16.98
CA LEU A 57 -8.69 -17.14 -16.08
C LEU A 57 -7.35 -17.22 -16.84
N THR A 58 -7.37 -17.71 -18.07
CA THR A 58 -6.18 -17.83 -18.93
C THR A 58 -5.75 -16.45 -19.41
N GLU A 59 -6.68 -15.64 -19.91
CA GLU A 59 -6.38 -14.29 -20.37
C GLU A 59 -5.87 -13.40 -19.22
N LEU A 60 -6.47 -13.48 -18.03
CA LEU A 60 -5.95 -12.74 -16.87
C LEU A 60 -4.55 -13.26 -16.47
N ALA A 61 -4.27 -14.54 -16.62
CA ALA A 61 -2.93 -15.09 -16.34
C ALA A 61 -1.89 -14.57 -17.35
N GLU A 62 -2.23 -14.44 -18.61
CA GLU A 62 -1.37 -13.88 -19.66
C GLU A 62 -1.10 -12.39 -19.42
N GLU A 63 -2.15 -11.61 -19.11
CA GLU A 63 -2.03 -10.16 -18.87
C GLU A 63 -1.26 -9.83 -17.57
N SER A 64 -1.45 -10.60 -16.52
CA SER A 64 -0.84 -10.33 -15.21
C SER A 64 0.50 -11.02 -14.98
N GLY A 65 0.80 -12.06 -15.75
CA GLY A 65 1.93 -12.96 -15.49
C GLY A 65 1.78 -13.78 -14.21
N VAL A 66 0.55 -13.88 -13.67
CA VAL A 66 0.22 -14.72 -12.49
C VAL A 66 -0.37 -16.04 -12.99
N SER A 67 0.07 -17.17 -12.42
CA SER A 67 -0.44 -18.47 -12.88
C SER A 67 -1.97 -18.58 -12.70
N ARG A 68 -2.64 -19.22 -13.68
CA ARG A 68 -4.08 -19.48 -13.61
C ARG A 68 -4.51 -20.18 -12.32
N ALA A 69 -3.69 -21.10 -11.82
CA ALA A 69 -3.96 -21.80 -10.58
C ALA A 69 -3.96 -20.85 -9.36
N MET A 70 -3.03 -19.91 -9.31
CA MET A 70 -2.97 -18.90 -8.25
C MET A 70 -4.15 -17.95 -8.34
N ILE A 71 -4.49 -17.43 -9.53
CA ILE A 71 -5.65 -16.55 -9.72
C ILE A 71 -6.94 -17.26 -9.22
N ASN A 72 -7.14 -18.51 -9.62
CA ASN A 72 -8.31 -19.31 -9.19
C ASN A 72 -8.36 -19.47 -7.65
N ARG A 73 -7.22 -19.69 -7.00
CA ARG A 73 -7.16 -19.82 -5.54
C ARG A 73 -7.50 -18.51 -4.85
N VAL A 74 -7.01 -17.38 -5.38
CA VAL A 74 -7.30 -16.05 -4.83
C VAL A 74 -8.78 -15.70 -5.05
N GLU A 75 -9.33 -15.89 -6.26
CA GLU A 75 -10.75 -15.63 -6.55
C GLU A 75 -11.70 -16.45 -5.68
N ARG A 76 -11.28 -17.62 -5.23
CA ARG A 76 -12.06 -18.46 -4.31
C ARG A 76 -11.83 -18.13 -2.82
N GLY A 77 -11.02 -17.17 -2.50
CA GLY A 77 -10.66 -16.82 -1.12
C GLY A 77 -9.90 -17.92 -0.38
N VAL A 78 -9.25 -18.84 -1.10
CA VAL A 78 -8.50 -19.98 -0.51
C VAL A 78 -7.07 -19.61 -0.19
N SER A 79 -6.56 -18.53 -0.78
CA SER A 79 -5.19 -18.07 -0.59
C SER A 79 -5.13 -16.54 -0.63
N SER A 80 -4.45 -15.93 0.33
CA SER A 80 -4.10 -14.51 0.26
C SER A 80 -2.97 -14.34 -0.76
N PRO A 81 -3.07 -13.40 -1.71
CA PRO A 81 -1.96 -13.08 -2.61
C PRO A 81 -0.85 -12.36 -1.87
N THR A 82 0.40 -12.52 -2.33
CA THR A 82 1.53 -11.70 -1.87
C THR A 82 1.47 -10.30 -2.48
N ALA A 83 2.24 -9.35 -1.93
CA ALA A 83 2.34 -7.99 -2.46
C ALA A 83 2.75 -7.97 -3.94
N THR A 84 3.69 -8.84 -4.32
CA THR A 84 4.11 -8.99 -5.73
C THR A 84 2.96 -9.47 -6.62
N ILE A 85 2.16 -10.43 -6.18
CA ILE A 85 0.99 -10.93 -6.92
C ILE A 85 -0.07 -9.83 -7.03
N LEU A 86 -0.35 -9.09 -5.95
CA LEU A 86 -1.26 -7.93 -5.97
C LEU A 86 -0.79 -6.87 -6.97
N GLY A 87 0.50 -6.54 -6.98
CA GLY A 87 1.08 -5.58 -7.93
C GLY A 87 0.89 -6.00 -9.39
N ARG A 88 1.08 -7.28 -9.70
CA ARG A 88 0.85 -7.83 -11.05
C ARG A 88 -0.63 -7.78 -11.44
N LEU A 89 -1.52 -8.19 -10.55
CA LEU A 89 -2.96 -8.16 -10.79
C LEU A 89 -3.47 -6.72 -10.94
N SER A 90 -3.06 -5.80 -10.05
CA SER A 90 -3.45 -4.40 -10.14
C SER A 90 -2.98 -3.77 -11.45
N GLY A 91 -1.75 -4.05 -11.89
CA GLY A 91 -1.22 -3.61 -13.18
C GLY A 91 -2.05 -4.11 -14.36
N ALA A 92 -2.41 -5.39 -14.41
CA ALA A 92 -3.27 -5.96 -15.46
C ALA A 92 -4.64 -5.29 -15.52
N PHE A 93 -5.18 -4.88 -14.37
CA PHE A 93 -6.44 -4.14 -14.31
C PHE A 93 -6.29 -2.62 -14.47
N GLY A 94 -5.08 -2.06 -14.58
CA GLY A 94 -4.86 -0.62 -14.62
C GLY A 94 -5.34 0.09 -13.34
N LEU A 95 -5.27 -0.60 -12.20
CA LEU A 95 -5.68 -0.11 -10.88
C LEU A 95 -4.45 0.08 -9.99
N THR A 96 -4.56 0.92 -8.96
CA THR A 96 -3.62 0.90 -7.87
C THR A 96 -3.87 -0.32 -6.97
N ILE A 97 -2.88 -0.73 -6.17
CA ILE A 97 -3.08 -1.81 -5.20
C ILE A 97 -4.17 -1.42 -4.19
N SER A 98 -4.20 -0.16 -3.76
CA SER A 98 -5.24 0.35 -2.85
C SER A 98 -6.62 0.21 -3.48
N GLN A 99 -6.79 0.61 -4.74
CA GLN A 99 -8.05 0.44 -5.48
C GLN A 99 -8.44 -1.03 -5.66
N LEU A 100 -7.48 -1.92 -5.79
CA LEU A 100 -7.74 -3.35 -5.89
C LEU A 100 -8.20 -3.93 -4.55
N LEU A 101 -7.68 -3.44 -3.44
CA LEU A 101 -8.02 -3.86 -2.08
C LEU A 101 -9.29 -3.19 -1.54
N ASP A 102 -9.67 -2.04 -2.10
CA ASP A 102 -10.78 -1.24 -1.63
C ASP A 102 -12.11 -1.83 -2.10
N ASP A 103 -12.86 -2.43 -1.17
CA ASP A 103 -14.22 -2.95 -1.42
C ASP A 103 -15.30 -1.86 -1.27
N ALA A 104 -14.92 -0.67 -0.75
CA ALA A 104 -15.87 0.40 -0.45
C ALA A 104 -16.43 1.10 -1.71
N LEU A 105 -15.84 0.87 -2.89
CA LEU A 105 -16.35 1.46 -4.14
C LEU A 105 -17.68 0.86 -4.60
N GLU A 106 -18.13 -0.26 -4.04
CA GLU A 106 -19.35 -0.97 -4.45
C GLU A 106 -20.37 -1.18 -3.32
N HIS A 107 -20.02 -0.86 -2.07
CA HIS A 107 -20.99 -0.92 -0.98
C HIS A 107 -21.65 0.44 -0.80
N GLU A 108 -22.98 0.42 -0.59
CA GLU A 108 -23.77 1.58 -0.17
C GLU A 108 -23.00 2.38 0.87
N VAL A 109 -22.88 3.69 0.65
CA VAL A 109 -22.27 4.65 1.56
C VAL A 109 -22.58 4.21 3.01
N PRO A 110 -21.59 3.83 3.82
CA PRO A 110 -21.83 3.44 5.20
C PRO A 110 -22.65 4.57 5.83
N ARG A 111 -23.71 4.23 6.55
CA ARG A 111 -24.43 5.24 7.34
C ARG A 111 -23.43 5.78 8.32
N VAL A 112 -22.86 6.94 8.00
CA VAL A 112 -21.95 7.68 8.86
C VAL A 112 -22.67 7.92 10.18
N THR A 113 -22.34 7.13 11.19
CA THR A 113 -22.94 7.20 12.51
C THR A 113 -22.06 8.02 13.45
N ASP A 114 -20.78 8.18 13.10
CA ASP A 114 -19.83 8.99 13.87
C ASP A 114 -19.78 10.43 13.29
N PRO A 115 -19.99 11.48 14.10
CA PRO A 115 -19.83 12.88 13.69
C PRO A 115 -18.43 13.21 13.16
N ASP A 116 -17.40 12.51 13.58
CA ASP A 116 -16.02 12.69 13.11
C ASP A 116 -15.84 12.11 11.69
N GLU A 117 -16.43 10.96 11.38
CA GLU A 117 -16.44 10.38 10.03
C GLU A 117 -17.17 11.32 9.05
N ALA A 118 -18.26 11.97 9.47
CA ALA A 118 -18.95 12.98 8.67
C ALA A 118 -18.06 14.19 8.32
N ARG A 119 -17.01 14.43 9.10
CA ARG A 119 -16.00 15.47 8.86
C ARG A 119 -14.79 14.96 8.09
N GLY A 120 -14.79 13.69 7.66
CA GLY A 120 -13.66 13.05 6.99
C GLY A 120 -12.55 12.59 7.94
N VAL A 121 -12.81 12.50 9.25
CA VAL A 121 -11.84 11.98 10.22
C VAL A 121 -11.92 10.45 10.27
N GLN A 122 -10.83 9.77 9.94
CA GLN A 122 -10.68 8.33 10.13
C GLN A 122 -9.70 8.07 11.27
N ARG A 123 -10.13 7.35 12.28
CA ARG A 123 -9.25 7.01 13.42
C ARG A 123 -8.35 5.84 13.06
N GLY A 124 -7.07 5.95 13.42
CA GLY A 124 -6.06 4.94 13.08
C GLY A 124 -6.35 3.53 13.61
N ALA A 125 -7.04 3.43 14.75
CA ALA A 125 -7.42 2.16 15.37
C ALA A 125 -8.49 1.37 14.57
N THR A 126 -9.26 2.05 13.73
CA THR A 126 -10.34 1.44 12.91
C THR A 126 -9.99 1.37 11.43
N ALA A 127 -8.78 1.82 11.05
CA ALA A 127 -8.36 1.81 9.66
C ALA A 127 -8.01 0.39 9.20
N ASP A 128 -8.65 -0.05 8.13
CA ASP A 128 -8.36 -1.34 7.50
C ASP A 128 -6.91 -1.39 7.02
N SER A 129 -6.29 -2.56 7.10
CA SER A 129 -4.93 -2.76 6.64
C SER A 129 -4.78 -4.16 6.05
N TRP A 130 -4.04 -4.24 4.96
CA TRP A 130 -3.69 -5.52 4.36
C TRP A 130 -2.25 -5.89 4.70
N THR A 131 -2.01 -7.18 5.01
CA THR A 131 -0.68 -7.70 5.33
C THR A 131 -0.31 -8.81 4.34
N ASP A 132 0.89 -8.71 3.79
CA ASP A 132 1.49 -9.74 2.94
C ASP A 132 1.79 -10.99 3.79
N PRO A 133 1.27 -12.17 3.41
CA PRO A 133 1.40 -13.39 4.21
C PRO A 133 2.83 -13.92 4.28
N ASP A 134 3.70 -13.60 3.29
CA ASP A 134 5.04 -14.15 3.21
C ASP A 134 6.08 -13.27 3.91
N THR A 135 5.91 -11.95 3.81
CA THR A 135 6.92 -11.00 4.28
C THR A 135 6.51 -10.23 5.54
N GLY A 136 5.22 -10.22 5.87
CA GLY A 136 4.67 -9.35 6.91
C GLY A 136 4.64 -7.86 6.52
N TYR A 137 4.92 -7.53 5.25
CA TYR A 137 4.76 -6.19 4.69
C TYR A 137 3.32 -5.75 4.82
N ARG A 138 3.08 -4.62 5.49
CA ARG A 138 1.74 -4.14 5.80
C ARG A 138 1.44 -2.84 5.08
N ARG A 139 0.27 -2.73 4.49
CA ARG A 139 -0.26 -1.54 3.83
C ARG A 139 -1.53 -1.07 4.56
N ARG A 140 -1.58 0.23 4.84
CA ARG A 140 -2.75 0.89 5.42
C ARG A 140 -3.09 2.12 4.58
N PRO A 141 -4.28 2.19 3.97
CA PRO A 141 -4.71 3.40 3.27
C PRO A 141 -4.84 4.56 4.27
N VAL A 142 -4.35 5.74 3.87
CA VAL A 142 -4.40 6.97 4.65
C VAL A 142 -5.36 7.97 4.00
N SER A 143 -5.54 7.88 2.68
CA SER A 143 -6.54 8.65 1.94
C SER A 143 -7.80 7.81 1.71
N SER A 144 -8.96 8.47 1.63
CA SER A 144 -10.19 7.84 1.17
C SER A 144 -10.16 7.62 -0.35
N ALA A 145 -11.03 6.74 -0.85
CA ALA A 145 -11.19 6.51 -2.31
C ALA A 145 -11.64 7.76 -3.09
N ALA A 146 -12.26 8.73 -2.42
CA ALA A 146 -12.68 10.01 -3.02
C ALA A 146 -11.53 11.03 -3.13
N PHE A 147 -10.41 10.80 -2.46
CA PHE A 147 -9.25 11.69 -2.54
C PHE A 147 -8.53 11.50 -3.89
N PRO A 148 -8.05 12.58 -4.54
CA PRO A 148 -7.48 12.49 -5.90
C PRO A 148 -6.12 11.77 -5.98
N ALA A 149 -5.56 11.34 -4.86
CA ALA A 149 -4.32 10.57 -4.77
C ALA A 149 -4.50 9.39 -3.80
N ASP A 150 -3.91 8.25 -4.12
CA ASP A 150 -3.79 7.16 -3.15
C ASP A 150 -2.60 7.42 -2.24
N VAL A 151 -2.85 7.67 -0.97
CA VAL A 151 -1.83 7.78 0.07
C VAL A 151 -1.90 6.53 0.95
N THR A 152 -0.81 5.79 0.99
CA THR A 152 -0.72 4.53 1.75
C THR A 152 0.47 4.59 2.69
N GLU A 153 0.24 4.32 3.96
CA GLU A 153 1.30 4.02 4.91
C GLU A 153 1.73 2.57 4.74
N VAL A 154 3.03 2.37 4.69
CA VAL A 154 3.65 1.05 4.57
C VAL A 154 4.57 0.81 5.74
N ARG A 155 4.50 -0.42 6.29
CA ARG A 155 5.45 -0.95 7.24
C ARG A 155 6.12 -2.19 6.67
N LEU A 156 7.44 -2.13 6.51
CA LEU A 156 8.25 -3.22 6.00
C LEU A 156 9.12 -3.77 7.13
N PRO A 157 8.93 -5.03 7.56
CA PRO A 157 9.74 -5.62 8.63
C PRO A 157 11.22 -5.66 8.31
N ALA A 158 12.05 -5.74 9.34
CA ALA A 158 13.50 -5.84 9.24
C ALA A 158 13.94 -7.00 8.34
N GLY A 159 14.92 -6.77 7.48
CA GLY A 159 15.50 -7.78 6.59
C GLY A 159 14.54 -8.29 5.50
N ARG A 160 13.36 -7.70 5.33
CA ARG A 160 12.39 -8.12 4.31
C ARG A 160 12.47 -7.25 3.07
N GLU A 161 12.01 -7.82 1.95
CA GLU A 161 11.90 -7.12 0.68
C GLU A 161 10.60 -7.46 -0.03
N VAL A 162 10.13 -6.54 -0.87
CA VAL A 162 8.97 -6.71 -1.73
C VAL A 162 9.31 -6.16 -3.11
N ALA A 163 9.06 -6.95 -4.15
CA ALA A 163 9.32 -6.60 -5.53
C ALA A 163 8.01 -6.34 -6.30
N TYR A 164 8.02 -5.29 -7.11
CA TYR A 164 6.93 -4.96 -8.02
C TYR A 164 7.47 -4.83 -9.45
N PRO A 165 6.79 -5.44 -10.44
CA PRO A 165 7.16 -5.28 -11.83
C PRO A 165 6.79 -3.89 -12.36
N ALA A 166 7.44 -3.46 -13.43
CA ALA A 166 7.14 -2.21 -14.13
C ALA A 166 5.66 -2.06 -14.49
N SER A 167 4.98 -3.17 -14.83
CA SER A 167 3.55 -3.19 -15.15
C SER A 167 2.65 -2.70 -14.01
N ALA A 168 3.08 -2.83 -12.75
CA ALA A 168 2.33 -2.32 -11.60
C ALA A 168 2.25 -0.78 -11.57
N TYR A 169 3.10 -0.10 -12.35
CA TYR A 169 3.24 1.36 -12.38
C TYR A 169 2.99 1.97 -13.75
N ALA A 170 2.55 1.18 -14.74
CA ALA A 170 2.45 1.58 -16.14
C ALA A 170 1.64 2.84 -16.41
N PHE A 171 0.64 3.14 -15.54
CA PHE A 171 -0.26 4.29 -15.69
C PHE A 171 -0.27 5.20 -14.45
N LEU A 172 0.79 5.09 -13.63
CA LEU A 172 0.86 5.73 -12.34
C LEU A 172 2.13 6.58 -12.23
N ARG A 173 2.01 7.69 -11.50
CA ARG A 173 3.17 8.39 -10.94
C ARG A 173 3.14 8.19 -9.45
N HIS A 174 4.29 7.91 -8.86
CA HIS A 174 4.36 7.72 -7.43
C HIS A 174 5.63 8.30 -6.84
N CYS A 175 5.55 8.66 -5.59
CA CYS A 175 6.69 9.00 -4.78
C CYS A 175 6.62 8.28 -3.44
N ILE A 176 7.77 8.17 -2.78
CA ILE A 176 7.89 7.61 -1.45
C ILE A 176 8.56 8.64 -0.55
N TRP A 177 8.07 8.71 0.69
CA TRP A 177 8.68 9.46 1.77
C TRP A 177 8.91 8.55 2.97
N VAL A 178 10.16 8.38 3.39
CA VAL A 178 10.52 7.58 4.57
C VAL A 178 10.18 8.38 5.83
N VAL A 179 9.31 7.82 6.65
CA VAL A 179 8.87 8.44 7.92
C VAL A 179 9.79 8.02 9.05
N ASP A 180 10.18 6.73 9.07
CA ASP A 180 11.01 6.15 10.12
C ASP A 180 11.81 4.96 9.58
N GLY A 181 13.02 4.73 10.13
CA GLY A 181 13.91 3.66 9.72
C GLY A 181 14.71 3.97 8.45
N VAL A 182 15.08 2.92 7.74
CA VAL A 182 15.89 2.98 6.51
C VAL A 182 15.25 2.12 5.43
N LEU A 183 15.10 2.68 4.23
CA LEU A 183 14.60 1.98 3.05
C LEU A 183 15.66 1.96 1.96
N GLU A 184 15.96 0.80 1.40
CA GLU A 184 16.69 0.68 0.15
C GLU A 184 15.68 0.44 -1.00
N VAL A 185 15.72 1.31 -1.99
CA VAL A 185 14.89 1.23 -3.20
C VAL A 185 15.78 0.89 -4.37
N VAL A 186 15.50 -0.23 -5.04
CA VAL A 186 16.23 -0.66 -6.25
C VAL A 186 15.32 -0.44 -7.45
N VAL A 187 15.70 0.47 -8.35
CA VAL A 187 14.93 0.81 -9.56
C VAL A 187 15.74 0.39 -10.77
N GLY A 188 15.22 -0.51 -11.60
CA GLY A 188 15.92 -1.00 -12.77
C GLY A 188 17.30 -1.60 -12.47
N GLY A 189 17.51 -2.10 -11.25
CA GLY A 189 18.77 -2.66 -10.78
C GLY A 189 19.67 -1.69 -10.01
N GLU A 190 19.37 -0.40 -9.98
CA GLU A 190 20.18 0.63 -9.30
C GLU A 190 19.66 0.87 -7.87
N PRO A 191 20.45 0.58 -6.82
CA PRO A 191 20.04 0.77 -5.43
C PRO A 191 20.21 2.21 -4.97
N THR A 192 19.20 2.70 -4.24
CA THR A 192 19.24 4.00 -3.54
C THR A 192 18.82 3.79 -2.10
N ARG A 193 19.65 4.22 -1.15
CA ARG A 193 19.35 4.13 0.27
C ARG A 193 18.74 5.45 0.76
N LEU A 194 17.60 5.35 1.44
CA LEU A 194 16.84 6.45 1.99
C LEU A 194 16.76 6.31 3.51
N ALA A 195 17.01 7.38 4.23
CA ALA A 195 16.81 7.49 5.67
C ALA A 195 15.52 8.23 5.99
N ALA A 196 15.14 8.26 7.27
CA ALA A 196 13.99 9.04 7.73
C ALA A 196 14.08 10.50 7.28
N GLY A 197 13.02 11.02 6.68
CA GLY A 197 12.93 12.33 6.07
C GLY A 197 13.28 12.39 4.58
N ASP A 198 13.94 11.36 4.04
CA ASP A 198 14.26 11.29 2.61
C ASP A 198 13.02 10.91 1.78
N ARG A 199 13.04 11.33 0.51
CA ARG A 199 12.01 11.00 -0.47
C ARG A 199 12.64 10.62 -1.81
N ILE A 200 11.90 9.84 -2.59
CA ILE A 200 12.20 9.55 -3.99
C ILE A 200 10.94 9.70 -4.83
N GLU A 201 11.08 10.32 -6.01
CA GLU A 201 10.06 10.37 -7.05
C GLU A 201 10.49 9.43 -8.18
N PHE A 202 9.55 8.62 -8.66
CA PHE A 202 9.83 7.64 -9.70
C PHE A 202 9.52 8.22 -11.08
N GLY A 203 10.40 7.96 -12.04
CA GLY A 203 10.25 8.34 -13.43
C GLY A 203 9.42 7.32 -14.23
N ASP A 204 9.95 6.90 -15.37
CA ASP A 204 9.32 5.90 -16.24
C ASP A 204 9.15 4.56 -15.48
N PRO A 205 8.09 3.79 -15.81
CA PRO A 205 7.85 2.51 -15.18
C PRO A 205 9.04 1.55 -15.30
N ALA A 206 9.52 1.07 -14.17
CA ALA A 206 10.61 0.10 -14.07
C ALA A 206 10.29 -0.93 -12.99
N ASP A 207 10.98 -2.06 -12.99
CA ASP A 207 10.94 -3.00 -11.89
C ASP A 207 11.53 -2.34 -10.64
N VAL A 208 10.82 -2.45 -9.51
CA VAL A 208 11.22 -1.84 -8.24
C VAL A 208 11.26 -2.90 -7.15
N VAL A 209 12.33 -2.88 -6.36
CA VAL A 209 12.43 -3.65 -5.12
C VAL A 209 12.55 -2.68 -3.95
N TYR A 210 11.68 -2.84 -2.97
CA TYR A 210 11.76 -2.16 -1.68
C TYR A 210 12.35 -3.12 -0.66
N ARG A 211 13.46 -2.76 -0.06
CA ARG A 211 14.17 -3.58 0.92
C ARG A 211 14.39 -2.81 2.21
N ASN A 212 14.16 -3.45 3.33
CA ASN A 212 14.57 -2.94 4.64
C ASN A 212 15.89 -3.57 5.06
N PRO A 213 17.02 -2.87 4.94
CA PRO A 213 18.33 -3.39 5.35
C PRO A 213 18.61 -3.17 6.84
N GLY A 214 17.69 -2.58 7.60
CA GLY A 214 17.82 -2.29 9.03
C GLY A 214 17.46 -3.48 9.93
N GLU A 215 17.59 -3.25 11.22
CA GLU A 215 17.24 -4.22 12.28
C GLU A 215 15.81 -3.99 12.81
N ASP A 216 15.26 -2.78 12.60
CA ASP A 216 13.91 -2.38 12.98
C ASP A 216 13.01 -2.26 11.76
N PRO A 217 11.67 -2.35 11.93
CA PRO A 217 10.74 -2.12 10.84
C PRO A 217 10.86 -0.69 10.27
N THR A 218 10.88 -0.58 8.95
CA THR A 218 10.84 0.73 8.27
C THR A 218 9.40 1.14 7.97
N ARG A 219 9.08 2.42 8.21
CA ARG A 219 7.79 3.02 7.91
C ARG A 219 7.95 4.12 6.86
N TYR A 220 7.13 4.06 5.81
CA TYR A 220 7.13 5.06 4.75
C TYR A 220 5.75 5.27 4.16
N LEU A 221 5.55 6.43 3.55
CA LEU A 221 4.35 6.74 2.78
C LEU A 221 4.60 6.51 1.30
N VAL A 222 3.63 5.91 0.64
CA VAL A 222 3.55 5.81 -0.82
C VAL A 222 2.42 6.70 -1.28
N VAL A 223 2.71 7.67 -2.13
CA VAL A 223 1.72 8.55 -2.75
C VAL A 223 1.66 8.21 -4.22
N VAL A 224 0.48 7.85 -4.69
CA VAL A 224 0.23 7.44 -6.08
C VAL A 224 -0.81 8.35 -6.69
N VAL A 225 -0.54 8.83 -7.90
CA VAL A 225 -1.50 9.55 -8.74
C VAL A 225 -1.56 8.91 -10.11
N ARG A 226 -2.69 8.99 -10.78
CA ARG A 226 -2.78 8.56 -12.18
C ARG A 226 -1.94 9.50 -13.04
N ALA A 227 -1.19 8.94 -13.98
CA ALA A 227 -0.54 9.73 -15.00
C ALA A 227 -1.62 10.41 -15.87
N PRO A 228 -1.43 11.68 -16.27
CA PRO A 228 -2.36 12.40 -17.13
C PRO A 228 -2.50 11.74 -18.51
#